data_eb0e3095c1ec5b3540fa47d55a4d8839
#
_entry.id   eb0e3095c1ec5b3540fa47d55a4d8839
#
_cell.length_a   1.000
_cell.length_b   1.000
_cell.length_c   1.000
_cell.angle_alpha   90.00
_cell.angle_beta   90.00
_cell.angle_gamma   90.00
#
_symmetry.space_group_name_H-M   'P 1'
#
loop_
_entity.id
_entity.type
_entity.pdbx_description
1 polymer ?
#
loop_
_entity_poly.entity_id
_entity_poly.type
_entity_poly.pdbx_seq_one_letter_code
_entity_poly.pdbx_strand_id
1 'polypeptide(L)'
;MLYRDFLESGYKIFGLYGATKKGCNCGWEDCAALFKHPVAANWQHTPNWSEDQLEVMELTGQLTTGYGVLVQGLLVVDVDSKNGGVPSYEKLLEKIPALAGAGMIVNTGSGKGSKHLYFKAPTMALRQTHEDYKGIDFKSSGYVVGPGSMHVSGNKYECVLGGPDEISEAPQELLDLLEKPEIHRAEYNGEQVDISDADIADMLKHIINDDLDYEIFIRIGMAVHSATSGSGFYLWDTWASDSSKYNKRIMDMKWQSFGKSANPVTLGTLVHHAEAGGWTEEVEFVSGIEWDVPEDAPQDETGLPFSIDGVDLLRPPGFVGDVVAWINSQCRYPREDLAVAGGLFSMGNVCGLRYTDD
;
A
#
# COMPACT_ATOMS: atom_id res chain seq x y z
N MET A 1 -12.40 1.17 -32.21
CA MET A 1 -11.74 1.27 -30.90
C MET A 1 -10.35 1.80 -31.12
N LEU A 2 -9.83 2.61 -30.22
CA LEU A 2 -8.51 3.27 -30.37
C LEU A 2 -7.32 2.39 -29.91
N TYR A 3 -7.46 1.07 -29.82
CA TYR A 3 -6.39 0.22 -29.31
C TYR A 3 -5.14 0.20 -30.20
N ARG A 4 -5.30 0.39 -31.53
CA ARG A 4 -4.15 0.51 -32.46
C ARG A 4 -3.38 1.80 -32.19
N ASP A 5 -4.07 2.91 -31.97
CA ASP A 5 -3.46 4.21 -31.68
C ASP A 5 -2.65 4.15 -30.36
N PHE A 6 -3.16 3.39 -29.35
CA PHE A 6 -2.40 3.14 -28.12
C PHE A 6 -1.11 2.34 -28.38
N LEU A 7 -1.18 1.29 -29.21
CA LEU A 7 -0.01 0.49 -29.57
C LEU A 7 1.02 1.29 -30.38
N GLU A 8 0.57 2.09 -31.34
CA GLU A 8 1.42 2.98 -32.15
C GLU A 8 2.11 4.03 -31.27
N SER A 9 1.44 4.50 -30.22
CA SER A 9 2.00 5.41 -29.22
C SER A 9 2.87 4.70 -28.16
N GLY A 10 3.12 3.39 -28.29
CA GLY A 10 3.99 2.59 -27.43
C GLY A 10 3.35 2.07 -26.16
N TYR A 11 2.05 2.24 -25.97
CA TYR A 11 1.32 1.70 -24.82
C TYR A 11 0.90 0.25 -25.06
N LYS A 12 0.70 -0.51 -23.98
CA LYS A 12 0.30 -1.91 -24.05
C LYS A 12 -1.19 -2.07 -23.78
N ILE A 13 -1.80 -2.97 -24.57
CA ILE A 13 -3.24 -3.31 -24.43
C ILE A 13 -3.44 -4.82 -24.30
N PHE A 14 -4.60 -5.22 -23.81
CA PHE A 14 -5.06 -6.62 -23.78
C PHE A 14 -6.58 -6.69 -23.84
N GLY A 15 -7.10 -7.86 -24.25
CA GLY A 15 -8.53 -8.08 -24.40
C GLY A 15 -9.28 -8.19 -23.06
N LEU A 16 -10.51 -7.71 -23.02
CA LEU A 16 -11.44 -7.85 -21.91
C LEU A 16 -12.58 -8.79 -22.26
N TYR A 17 -13.02 -9.61 -21.29
CA TYR A 17 -14.22 -10.41 -21.45
C TYR A 17 -15.46 -9.52 -21.65
N GLY A 18 -16.35 -9.99 -22.52
CA GLY A 18 -17.66 -9.38 -22.70
C GLY A 18 -18.67 -9.87 -21.67
N ALA A 19 -19.87 -9.29 -21.73
CA ALA A 19 -21.00 -9.79 -20.98
C ALA A 19 -22.12 -10.25 -21.93
N THR A 20 -22.86 -11.24 -21.49
CA THR A 20 -24.06 -11.78 -22.15
C THR A 20 -25.26 -11.51 -21.25
N LYS A 21 -26.47 -11.89 -21.73
CA LYS A 21 -27.68 -11.87 -20.90
C LYS A 21 -27.59 -12.76 -19.65
N LYS A 22 -26.64 -13.69 -19.63
CA LYS A 22 -26.39 -14.62 -18.50
C LYS A 22 -25.28 -14.18 -17.55
N GLY A 23 -24.64 -13.04 -17.79
CA GLY A 23 -23.51 -12.54 -17.04
C GLY A 23 -22.24 -12.42 -17.88
N CYS A 24 -21.08 -12.44 -17.24
CA CYS A 24 -19.78 -12.38 -17.90
C CYS A 24 -19.48 -13.69 -18.67
N ASN A 25 -18.93 -13.57 -19.88
CA ASN A 25 -18.50 -14.75 -20.64
C ASN A 25 -17.14 -15.32 -20.18
N CYS A 26 -16.59 -14.85 -19.05
CA CYS A 26 -15.42 -15.44 -18.40
C CYS A 26 -15.70 -16.83 -17.78
N GLY A 27 -16.97 -17.23 -17.68
CA GLY A 27 -17.39 -18.49 -17.08
C GLY A 27 -17.49 -18.48 -15.55
N TRP A 28 -17.26 -17.36 -14.87
CA TRP A 28 -17.47 -17.21 -13.43
C TRP A 28 -18.92 -16.82 -13.16
N GLU A 29 -19.61 -17.60 -12.32
CA GLU A 29 -21.03 -17.39 -12.02
C GLU A 29 -21.28 -16.03 -11.35
N ASP A 30 -20.38 -15.59 -10.45
CA ASP A 30 -20.48 -14.35 -9.68
C ASP A 30 -19.46 -13.30 -10.14
N CYS A 31 -19.25 -13.13 -11.44
CA CYS A 31 -18.33 -12.12 -11.93
C CYS A 31 -18.85 -10.71 -11.69
N ALA A 32 -18.28 -10.01 -10.69
CA ALA A 32 -18.63 -8.62 -10.38
C ALA A 32 -18.01 -7.60 -11.36
N ALA A 33 -17.08 -8.01 -12.23
CA ALA A 33 -16.29 -7.15 -13.11
C ALA A 33 -16.73 -7.22 -14.58
N LEU A 34 -18.04 -7.12 -14.83
CA LEU A 34 -18.61 -7.17 -16.17
C LEU A 34 -17.97 -6.13 -17.10
N PHE A 35 -17.54 -6.57 -18.31
CA PHE A 35 -16.82 -5.76 -19.32
C PHE A 35 -15.45 -5.23 -18.87
N LYS A 36 -15.00 -5.56 -17.66
CA LYS A 36 -13.72 -5.12 -17.10
C LYS A 36 -12.78 -6.29 -16.80
N HIS A 37 -13.22 -7.54 -16.98
CA HIS A 37 -12.44 -8.73 -16.62
C HIS A 37 -11.43 -9.08 -17.73
N PRO A 38 -10.10 -9.13 -17.45
CA PRO A 38 -9.09 -9.50 -18.44
C PRO A 38 -9.26 -10.93 -18.96
N VAL A 39 -9.06 -11.14 -20.26
CA VAL A 39 -9.08 -12.47 -20.89
C VAL A 39 -7.86 -13.28 -20.46
N ALA A 40 -6.68 -12.66 -20.44
CA ALA A 40 -5.44 -13.31 -20.04
C ALA A 40 -5.20 -13.19 -18.54
N ALA A 41 -4.87 -14.31 -17.88
CA ALA A 41 -4.55 -14.32 -16.45
C ALA A 41 -3.30 -13.51 -16.10
N ASN A 42 -2.33 -13.44 -17.02
CA ASN A 42 -1.07 -12.71 -16.86
C ASN A 42 -1.06 -11.36 -17.63
N TRP A 43 -2.19 -10.69 -17.71
CA TRP A 43 -2.38 -9.42 -18.42
C TRP A 43 -1.34 -8.35 -18.04
N GLN A 44 -0.78 -8.37 -16.83
CA GLN A 44 0.28 -7.45 -16.39
C GLN A 44 1.56 -7.55 -17.23
N HIS A 45 1.78 -8.71 -17.83
CA HIS A 45 2.94 -9.01 -18.67
C HIS A 45 2.57 -9.11 -20.14
N THR A 46 1.52 -8.39 -20.55
CA THR A 46 1.09 -8.40 -21.95
C THR A 46 2.25 -7.96 -22.85
N PRO A 47 2.51 -8.69 -23.97
CA PRO A 47 3.58 -8.34 -24.89
C PRO A 47 3.23 -7.10 -25.75
N ASN A 48 4.18 -6.66 -26.57
CA ASN A 48 3.87 -5.85 -27.72
C ASN A 48 3.31 -6.79 -28.80
N TRP A 49 2.06 -6.55 -29.23
CA TRP A 49 1.39 -7.39 -30.22
C TRP A 49 1.88 -7.07 -31.63
N SER A 50 2.16 -8.11 -32.44
CA SER A 50 2.32 -7.95 -33.88
C SER A 50 0.98 -7.79 -34.58
N GLU A 51 0.97 -7.29 -35.84
CA GLU A 51 -0.26 -7.18 -36.64
C GLU A 51 -0.98 -8.53 -36.78
N ASP A 52 -0.24 -9.61 -37.05
CA ASP A 52 -0.83 -10.96 -37.18
C ASP A 52 -1.52 -11.41 -35.88
N GLN A 53 -0.91 -11.09 -34.73
CA GLN A 53 -1.49 -11.42 -33.43
C GLN A 53 -2.73 -10.58 -33.13
N LEU A 54 -2.74 -9.30 -33.49
CA LEU A 54 -3.91 -8.43 -33.35
C LEU A 54 -5.05 -8.91 -34.23
N GLU A 55 -4.77 -9.31 -35.47
CA GLU A 55 -5.77 -9.88 -36.38
C GLU A 55 -6.39 -11.15 -35.77
N VAL A 56 -5.59 -12.03 -35.20
CA VAL A 56 -6.08 -13.22 -34.49
C VAL A 56 -6.97 -12.83 -33.30
N MET A 57 -6.59 -11.83 -32.50
CA MET A 57 -7.40 -11.36 -31.36
C MET A 57 -8.74 -10.76 -31.81
N GLU A 58 -8.74 -10.04 -32.93
CA GLU A 58 -9.97 -9.50 -33.56
C GLU A 58 -10.86 -10.62 -34.05
N LEU A 59 -10.33 -11.56 -34.84
CA LEU A 59 -11.06 -12.70 -35.41
C LEU A 59 -11.61 -13.63 -34.32
N THR A 60 -10.88 -13.82 -33.24
CA THR A 60 -11.33 -14.64 -32.09
C THR A 60 -12.25 -13.90 -31.12
N GLY A 61 -12.51 -12.63 -31.36
CA GLY A 61 -13.44 -11.82 -30.56
C GLY A 61 -12.88 -11.33 -29.22
N GLN A 62 -11.58 -11.46 -28.97
CA GLN A 62 -10.97 -11.02 -27.71
C GLN A 62 -10.99 -9.49 -27.53
N LEU A 63 -11.09 -8.73 -28.63
CA LEU A 63 -11.19 -7.27 -28.63
C LEU A 63 -12.62 -6.78 -28.96
N THR A 64 -13.60 -7.68 -29.08
CA THR A 64 -14.95 -7.34 -29.59
C THR A 64 -15.72 -6.41 -28.66
N THR A 65 -15.64 -6.64 -27.35
CA THR A 65 -16.39 -5.86 -26.36
C THR A 65 -15.57 -4.77 -25.72
N GLY A 66 -14.23 -4.94 -25.66
CA GLY A 66 -13.35 -3.96 -25.08
C GLY A 66 -11.94 -4.44 -24.87
N TYR A 67 -11.13 -3.53 -24.46
CA TYR A 67 -9.71 -3.76 -24.14
C TYR A 67 -9.30 -2.96 -22.90
N GLY A 68 -8.31 -3.50 -22.18
CA GLY A 68 -7.62 -2.80 -21.12
C GLY A 68 -6.37 -2.11 -21.65
N VAL A 69 -6.09 -0.90 -21.16
CA VAL A 69 -4.83 -0.18 -21.38
C VAL A 69 -3.99 -0.30 -20.11
N LEU A 70 -2.79 -0.86 -20.22
CA LEU A 70 -1.86 -0.96 -19.11
C LEU A 70 -1.34 0.43 -18.75
N VAL A 71 -1.45 0.84 -17.48
CA VAL A 71 -1.07 2.20 -17.06
C VAL A 71 0.43 2.35 -16.76
N GLN A 72 1.25 1.42 -17.27
CA GLN A 72 2.70 1.52 -17.14
C GLN A 72 3.22 2.79 -17.88
N GLY A 73 3.85 3.71 -17.16
CA GLY A 73 4.28 5.01 -17.70
C GLY A 73 3.15 6.04 -17.83
N LEU A 74 1.97 5.72 -17.32
CA LEU A 74 0.80 6.60 -17.29
C LEU A 74 0.35 6.85 -15.83
N LEU A 75 -0.27 8.01 -15.64
CA LEU A 75 -1.14 8.32 -14.52
C LEU A 75 -2.52 8.66 -15.08
N VAL A 76 -3.52 7.87 -14.72
CA VAL A 76 -4.91 8.15 -15.12
C VAL A 76 -5.71 8.59 -13.93
N VAL A 77 -6.24 9.82 -13.98
CA VAL A 77 -7.20 10.33 -12.99
C VAL A 77 -8.58 9.80 -13.37
N ASP A 78 -9.06 8.78 -12.66
CA ASP A 78 -10.35 8.12 -12.87
C ASP A 78 -11.39 8.73 -11.92
N VAL A 79 -12.27 9.55 -12.48
CA VAL A 79 -13.35 10.26 -11.74
C VAL A 79 -14.61 9.42 -11.80
N ASP A 80 -15.05 8.85 -10.66
CA ASP A 80 -16.30 8.09 -10.57
C ASP A 80 -17.44 8.91 -9.94
N SER A 81 -18.39 9.30 -10.75
CA SER A 81 -19.55 10.10 -10.32
C SER A 81 -20.43 9.41 -9.28
N LYS A 82 -20.46 8.06 -9.25
CA LYS A 82 -21.28 7.29 -8.30
C LYS A 82 -20.76 7.38 -6.87
N ASN A 83 -19.43 7.58 -6.75
CA ASN A 83 -18.74 7.64 -5.48
C ASN A 83 -18.37 9.07 -5.07
N GLY A 84 -18.99 10.10 -5.68
CA GLY A 84 -18.75 11.50 -5.36
C GLY A 84 -17.54 12.11 -6.07
N GLY A 85 -17.03 11.46 -7.13
CA GLY A 85 -15.82 11.91 -7.83
C GLY A 85 -15.97 13.25 -8.54
N VAL A 86 -17.17 13.65 -9.00
CA VAL A 86 -17.34 14.92 -9.72
C VAL A 86 -17.05 16.13 -8.84
N PRO A 87 -17.67 16.29 -7.64
CA PRO A 87 -17.30 17.36 -6.72
C PRO A 87 -15.83 17.33 -6.29
N SER A 88 -15.29 16.12 -6.07
CA SER A 88 -13.87 15.96 -5.74
C SER A 88 -12.96 16.41 -6.88
N TYR A 89 -13.35 16.16 -8.13
CA TYR A 89 -12.60 16.62 -9.30
C TYR A 89 -12.65 18.15 -9.44
N GLU A 90 -13.80 18.79 -9.20
CA GLU A 90 -13.91 20.24 -9.18
C GLU A 90 -12.98 20.86 -8.13
N LYS A 91 -12.98 20.32 -6.89
CA LYS A 91 -12.05 20.71 -5.82
C LYS A 91 -10.59 20.50 -6.22
N LEU A 92 -10.28 19.35 -6.87
CA LEU A 92 -8.91 19.04 -7.31
C LEU A 92 -8.48 19.99 -8.44
N LEU A 93 -9.38 20.34 -9.36
CA LEU A 93 -9.11 21.26 -10.45
C LEU A 93 -8.89 22.71 -9.95
N GLU A 94 -9.61 23.14 -8.90
CA GLU A 94 -9.34 24.43 -8.23
C GLU A 94 -7.93 24.46 -7.61
N LYS A 95 -7.49 23.35 -7.00
CA LYS A 95 -6.16 23.24 -6.40
C LYS A 95 -5.06 23.11 -7.44
N ILE A 96 -5.30 22.35 -8.52
CA ILE A 96 -4.35 22.06 -9.58
C ILE A 96 -4.98 22.40 -10.94
N PRO A 97 -5.05 23.68 -11.34
CA PRO A 97 -5.67 24.11 -12.59
C PRO A 97 -5.01 23.48 -13.84
N ALA A 98 -3.74 23.07 -13.74
CA ALA A 98 -3.01 22.43 -14.82
C ALA A 98 -3.64 21.09 -15.27
N LEU A 99 -4.50 20.46 -14.47
CA LEU A 99 -5.28 19.27 -14.86
C LEU A 99 -6.20 19.53 -16.06
N ALA A 100 -6.63 20.76 -16.28
CA ALA A 100 -7.40 21.14 -17.47
C ALA A 100 -6.61 20.99 -18.78
N GLY A 101 -5.27 20.88 -18.70
CA GLY A 101 -4.35 20.66 -19.82
C GLY A 101 -4.14 19.20 -20.17
N ALA A 102 -4.98 18.26 -19.67
CA ALA A 102 -4.90 16.86 -20.07
C ALA A 102 -5.00 16.71 -21.59
N GLY A 103 -3.99 16.10 -22.22
CA GLY A 103 -3.97 15.92 -23.67
C GLY A 103 -4.96 14.87 -24.17
N MET A 104 -5.41 13.96 -23.29
CA MET A 104 -6.43 12.97 -23.63
C MET A 104 -7.45 12.84 -22.49
N ILE A 105 -8.75 12.91 -22.85
CA ILE A 105 -9.87 12.72 -21.93
C ILE A 105 -10.87 11.73 -22.52
N VAL A 106 -11.27 10.77 -21.70
CA VAL A 106 -12.27 9.73 -22.03
C VAL A 106 -13.43 9.81 -21.08
N ASN A 107 -14.65 10.04 -21.57
CA ASN A 107 -15.86 9.85 -20.77
C ASN A 107 -16.10 8.36 -20.56
N THR A 108 -16.31 7.94 -19.31
CA THR A 108 -16.61 6.53 -19.02
C THR A 108 -18.07 6.22 -19.32
N GLY A 109 -18.36 4.97 -19.62
CA GLY A 109 -19.73 4.53 -19.92
C GLY A 109 -20.70 4.64 -18.73
N SER A 110 -20.23 4.94 -17.52
CA SER A 110 -21.09 5.19 -16.35
C SER A 110 -21.85 6.51 -16.46
N GLY A 111 -21.42 7.44 -17.31
CA GLY A 111 -22.07 8.73 -17.53
C GLY A 111 -21.94 9.71 -16.35
N LYS A 112 -22.80 10.72 -16.31
CA LYS A 112 -22.92 11.69 -15.20
C LYS A 112 -21.63 12.45 -14.85
N GLY A 113 -20.72 12.68 -15.83
CA GLY A 113 -19.44 13.37 -15.62
C GLY A 113 -18.29 12.48 -15.20
N SER A 114 -18.49 11.15 -15.13
CA SER A 114 -17.39 10.21 -14.92
C SER A 114 -16.43 10.21 -16.11
N LYS A 115 -15.13 10.28 -15.84
CA LYS A 115 -14.12 10.43 -16.88
C LYS A 115 -12.76 9.90 -16.45
N HIS A 116 -11.92 9.58 -17.43
CA HIS A 116 -10.49 9.35 -17.28
C HIS A 116 -9.73 10.53 -17.90
N LEU A 117 -8.81 11.13 -17.16
CA LEU A 117 -7.82 12.07 -17.69
C LEU A 117 -6.49 11.34 -17.74
N TYR A 118 -5.85 11.32 -18.90
CA TYR A 118 -4.60 10.60 -19.12
C TYR A 118 -3.42 11.57 -19.06
N PHE A 119 -2.37 11.18 -18.33
CA PHE A 119 -1.11 11.88 -18.24
C PHE A 119 0.04 10.89 -18.35
N LYS A 120 1.18 11.30 -18.91
CA LYS A 120 2.45 10.59 -18.76
C LYS A 120 2.97 10.82 -17.35
N ALA A 121 3.49 9.78 -16.72
CA ALA A 121 4.10 9.89 -15.41
C ALA A 121 5.38 9.07 -15.34
N PRO A 122 6.39 9.54 -14.59
CA PRO A 122 7.59 8.76 -14.33
C PRO A 122 7.23 7.49 -13.54
N THR A 123 8.09 6.47 -13.63
CA THR A 123 7.95 5.26 -12.82
C THR A 123 8.34 5.58 -11.38
N MET A 124 7.37 6.00 -10.59
CA MET A 124 7.51 6.29 -9.17
C MET A 124 6.31 5.73 -8.38
N ALA A 125 6.51 5.54 -7.09
CA ALA A 125 5.43 5.05 -6.22
C ALA A 125 4.44 6.18 -5.91
N LEU A 126 3.27 6.15 -6.54
CA LEU A 126 2.19 7.09 -6.32
C LEU A 126 1.05 6.47 -5.51
N ARG A 127 0.35 7.30 -4.74
CA ARG A 127 -0.89 6.90 -4.05
C ARG A 127 -1.98 6.66 -5.09
N GLN A 128 -2.74 5.58 -4.92
CA GLN A 128 -3.86 5.25 -5.81
C GLN A 128 -5.16 5.97 -5.41
N THR A 129 -5.25 6.42 -4.16
CA THR A 129 -6.40 7.15 -3.60
C THR A 129 -5.90 8.30 -2.74
N HIS A 130 -6.76 9.27 -2.47
CA HIS A 130 -6.47 10.38 -1.56
C HIS A 130 -7.73 10.71 -0.74
N GLU A 131 -7.58 10.86 0.57
CA GLU A 131 -8.69 11.07 1.52
C GLU A 131 -9.55 12.31 1.22
N ASP A 132 -8.93 13.37 0.70
CA ASP A 132 -9.59 14.62 0.33
C ASP A 132 -10.40 14.54 -0.97
N TYR A 133 -10.20 13.50 -1.79
CA TYR A 133 -10.76 13.37 -3.14
C TYR A 133 -11.49 12.05 -3.32
N LYS A 134 -12.53 11.83 -2.51
CA LYS A 134 -13.37 10.62 -2.60
C LYS A 134 -13.97 10.45 -3.99
N GLY A 135 -13.94 9.21 -4.49
CA GLY A 135 -14.46 8.88 -5.82
C GLY A 135 -13.53 9.26 -6.96
N ILE A 136 -12.27 9.62 -6.65
CA ILE A 136 -11.19 9.70 -7.63
C ILE A 136 -10.18 8.61 -7.33
N ASP A 137 -9.88 7.78 -8.34
CA ASP A 137 -8.77 6.86 -8.34
C ASP A 137 -7.63 7.41 -9.20
N PHE A 138 -6.42 7.41 -8.66
CA PHE A 138 -5.20 7.84 -9.35
C PHE A 138 -4.45 6.61 -9.83
N LYS A 139 -4.81 6.11 -11.02
CA LYS A 139 -4.27 4.86 -11.57
C LYS A 139 -2.85 5.08 -12.09
N SER A 140 -1.85 4.67 -11.34
CA SER A 140 -0.43 4.61 -11.74
C SER A 140 0.08 3.17 -11.84
N SER A 141 -0.78 2.19 -11.52
CA SER A 141 -0.56 0.75 -11.69
C SER A 141 -1.85 0.06 -12.11
N GLY A 142 -1.72 -1.17 -12.63
CA GLY A 142 -2.87 -1.89 -13.12
C GLY A 142 -3.27 -1.47 -14.53
N TYR A 143 -4.55 -1.29 -14.78
CA TYR A 143 -5.09 -0.92 -16.09
C TYR A 143 -6.34 -0.08 -15.97
N VAL A 144 -6.70 0.57 -17.05
CA VAL A 144 -8.01 1.20 -17.28
C VAL A 144 -8.69 0.62 -18.51
N VAL A 145 -10.01 0.73 -18.58
CA VAL A 145 -10.76 0.32 -19.76
C VAL A 145 -10.55 1.36 -20.87
N GLY A 146 -10.11 0.90 -22.03
CA GLY A 146 -9.81 1.77 -23.18
C GLY A 146 -11.03 2.31 -23.89
N PRO A 147 -10.92 3.48 -24.55
CA PRO A 147 -12.03 4.11 -25.28
C PRO A 147 -12.53 3.25 -26.45
N GLY A 148 -13.84 3.29 -26.69
CA GLY A 148 -14.56 2.44 -27.63
C GLY A 148 -15.06 1.13 -27.02
N SER A 149 -14.59 0.75 -25.82
CA SER A 149 -15.04 -0.42 -25.07
C SER A 149 -16.46 -0.22 -24.54
N MET A 150 -17.17 -1.33 -24.36
CA MET A 150 -18.51 -1.33 -23.79
C MET A 150 -18.45 -1.22 -22.27
N HIS A 151 -19.38 -0.47 -21.69
CA HIS A 151 -19.66 -0.43 -20.27
C HIS A 151 -20.93 -1.23 -19.92
N VAL A 152 -21.06 -1.69 -18.67
CA VAL A 152 -22.22 -2.46 -18.19
C VAL A 152 -23.56 -1.70 -18.35
N SER A 153 -23.53 -0.38 -18.40
CA SER A 153 -24.72 0.47 -18.68
C SER A 153 -25.23 0.38 -20.12
N GLY A 154 -24.48 -0.24 -21.02
CA GLY A 154 -24.75 -0.25 -22.46
C GLY A 154 -24.14 0.91 -23.23
N ASN A 155 -23.54 1.89 -22.54
CA ASN A 155 -22.78 2.99 -23.17
C ASN A 155 -21.34 2.54 -23.48
N LYS A 156 -20.66 3.32 -24.30
CA LYS A 156 -19.23 3.13 -24.57
C LYS A 156 -18.38 4.12 -23.77
N TYR A 157 -17.13 3.75 -23.55
CA TYR A 157 -16.09 4.69 -23.20
C TYR A 157 -15.79 5.56 -24.42
N GLU A 158 -15.94 6.87 -24.31
CA GLU A 158 -15.85 7.80 -25.43
C GLU A 158 -14.66 8.74 -25.25
N CYS A 159 -13.72 8.72 -26.19
CA CYS A 159 -12.65 9.73 -26.24
C CYS A 159 -13.26 11.06 -26.69
N VAL A 160 -13.24 12.06 -25.82
CA VAL A 160 -13.83 13.38 -26.07
C VAL A 160 -12.79 14.46 -26.30
N LEU A 161 -11.53 14.18 -26.00
CA LEU A 161 -10.41 15.07 -26.26
C LEU A 161 -9.16 14.26 -26.59
N GLY A 162 -8.45 14.65 -27.63
CA GLY A 162 -7.15 14.14 -28.04
C GLY A 162 -7.08 12.66 -28.37
N GLY A 163 -5.88 12.12 -28.31
CA GLY A 163 -5.55 10.73 -28.55
C GLY A 163 -4.35 10.26 -27.72
N PRO A 164 -3.95 8.97 -27.84
CA PRO A 164 -2.81 8.44 -27.09
C PRO A 164 -1.49 9.14 -27.37
N ASP A 165 -1.31 9.68 -28.56
CA ASP A 165 -0.13 10.46 -29.00
C ASP A 165 -0.11 11.88 -28.41
N GLU A 166 -1.26 12.41 -28.00
CA GLU A 166 -1.42 13.73 -27.42
C GLU A 166 -1.38 13.73 -25.87
N ILE A 167 -1.18 12.56 -25.22
CA ILE A 167 -1.11 12.47 -23.76
C ILE A 167 0.02 13.37 -23.25
N SER A 168 -0.34 14.37 -22.43
CA SER A 168 0.58 15.33 -21.84
C SER A 168 1.28 14.77 -20.60
N GLU A 169 2.41 15.40 -20.19
CA GLU A 169 3.05 15.10 -18.92
C GLU A 169 2.13 15.44 -17.75
N ALA A 170 2.21 14.67 -16.67
CA ALA A 170 1.46 14.96 -15.43
C ALA A 170 1.94 16.28 -14.82
N PRO A 171 1.02 17.15 -14.36
CA PRO A 171 1.41 18.33 -13.60
C PRO A 171 2.24 17.95 -12.38
N GLN A 172 3.33 18.71 -12.12
CA GLN A 172 4.21 18.42 -10.97
C GLN A 172 3.44 18.45 -9.65
N GLU A 173 2.51 19.40 -9.50
CA GLU A 173 1.68 19.54 -8.30
C GLU A 173 0.79 18.30 -8.06
N LEU A 174 0.41 17.58 -9.14
CA LEU A 174 -0.31 16.32 -9.02
C LEU A 174 0.61 15.19 -8.57
N LEU A 175 1.84 15.14 -9.10
CA LEU A 175 2.83 14.16 -8.69
C LEU A 175 3.20 14.35 -7.22
N ASP A 176 3.45 15.58 -6.78
CA ASP A 176 3.78 15.94 -5.40
C ASP A 176 2.63 15.58 -4.42
N LEU A 177 1.37 15.79 -4.85
CA LEU A 177 0.20 15.41 -4.07
C LEU A 177 0.11 13.89 -3.84
N LEU A 178 0.50 13.12 -4.84
CA LEU A 178 0.36 11.67 -4.87
C LEU A 178 1.63 10.92 -4.48
N GLU A 179 2.75 11.62 -4.28
CA GLU A 179 3.99 10.99 -3.88
C GLU A 179 3.83 10.21 -2.59
N LYS A 180 4.24 8.94 -2.61
CA LYS A 180 4.35 8.16 -1.39
C LYS A 180 5.65 8.56 -0.69
N PRO A 181 5.62 8.89 0.61
CA PRO A 181 6.85 9.12 1.34
C PRO A 181 7.77 7.89 1.19
N GLU A 182 9.05 8.13 0.90
CA GLU A 182 10.03 7.06 0.94
C GLU A 182 10.05 6.47 2.36
N ILE A 183 9.49 5.29 2.48
CA ILE A 183 9.66 4.50 3.69
C ILE A 183 11.05 3.90 3.57
N HIS A 184 12.04 4.46 4.27
CA HIS A 184 13.31 3.79 4.49
C HIS A 184 13.03 2.47 5.21
N ARG A 185 12.88 1.41 4.43
CA ARG A 185 12.76 0.06 4.98
C ARG A 185 14.15 -0.30 5.49
N ALA A 186 14.26 -0.58 6.78
CA ALA A 186 15.43 -1.29 7.30
C ALA A 186 15.65 -2.53 6.41
N GLU A 187 16.90 -2.79 6.03
CA GLU A 187 17.21 -3.99 5.26
C GLU A 187 16.72 -5.20 6.07
N TYR A 188 15.94 -6.06 5.40
CA TYR A 188 15.48 -7.30 6.02
C TYR A 188 16.70 -8.19 6.24
N ASN A 189 17.09 -8.37 7.52
CA ASN A 189 18.26 -9.18 7.91
C ASN A 189 18.01 -10.70 7.85
N GLY A 190 16.82 -11.13 7.43
CA GLY A 190 16.45 -12.55 7.33
C GLY A 190 16.08 -13.20 8.67
N GLU A 191 16.14 -12.48 9.78
CA GLU A 191 15.73 -13.00 11.08
C GLU A 191 14.21 -13.15 11.13
N GLN A 192 13.75 -14.35 11.41
CA GLN A 192 12.35 -14.65 11.65
C GLN A 192 12.03 -14.25 13.08
N VAL A 193 11.12 -13.29 13.25
CA VAL A 193 10.62 -12.95 14.58
C VAL A 193 9.74 -14.09 15.07
N ASP A 194 10.06 -14.66 16.22
CA ASP A 194 9.23 -15.68 16.86
C ASP A 194 8.05 -14.96 17.53
N ILE A 195 6.89 -15.03 16.89
CA ILE A 195 5.64 -14.42 17.35
C ILE A 195 4.54 -15.46 17.38
N SER A 196 3.74 -15.45 18.42
CA SER A 196 2.63 -16.40 18.53
C SER A 196 1.44 -16.01 17.64
N ASP A 197 0.66 -17.03 17.23
CA ASP A 197 -0.58 -16.81 16.49
C ASP A 197 -1.61 -15.99 17.32
N ALA A 198 -1.53 -16.06 18.64
CA ALA A 198 -2.36 -15.29 19.54
C ALA A 198 -2.05 -13.79 19.48
N ASP A 199 -0.77 -13.43 19.45
CA ASP A 199 -0.33 -12.03 19.32
C ASP A 199 -0.71 -11.45 17.97
N ILE A 200 -0.54 -12.23 16.88
CA ILE A 200 -0.98 -11.83 15.53
C ILE A 200 -2.50 -11.60 15.51
N ALA A 201 -3.27 -12.51 16.11
CA ALA A 201 -4.73 -12.37 16.18
C ALA A 201 -5.14 -11.15 17.00
N ASP A 202 -4.40 -10.83 18.05
CA ASP A 202 -4.65 -9.65 18.88
C ASP A 202 -4.35 -8.36 18.13
N MET A 203 -3.22 -8.26 17.44
CA MET A 203 -2.90 -7.13 16.54
C MET A 203 -3.99 -6.92 15.50
N LEU A 204 -4.48 -7.99 14.86
CA LEU A 204 -5.51 -7.91 13.82
C LEU A 204 -6.83 -7.35 14.34
N LYS A 205 -7.21 -7.60 15.60
CA LYS A 205 -8.42 -7.02 16.22
C LYS A 205 -8.40 -5.50 16.28
N HIS A 206 -7.21 -4.91 16.37
CA HIS A 206 -7.04 -3.46 16.43
C HIS A 206 -7.03 -2.80 15.04
N ILE A 207 -7.02 -3.59 13.97
CA ILE A 207 -7.05 -3.08 12.61
C ILE A 207 -8.48 -3.15 12.06
N ILE A 208 -9.14 -1.99 11.95
CA ILE A 208 -10.48 -1.90 11.37
C ILE A 208 -10.39 -2.19 9.88
N ASN A 209 -11.09 -3.22 9.39
CA ASN A 209 -11.04 -3.63 7.99
C ASN A 209 -12.24 -3.16 7.15
N ASP A 210 -13.20 -2.44 7.76
CA ASP A 210 -14.33 -1.86 7.04
C ASP A 210 -13.85 -0.66 6.22
N ASP A 211 -14.09 -0.70 4.91
CA ASP A 211 -13.60 0.27 3.92
C ASP A 211 -12.07 0.45 3.82
N LEU A 212 -11.28 -0.47 4.37
CA LEU A 212 -9.83 -0.42 4.27
C LEU A 212 -9.37 -0.40 2.80
N ASP A 213 -8.34 0.39 2.51
CA ASP A 213 -7.69 0.41 1.19
C ASP A 213 -7.21 -0.98 0.80
N TYR A 214 -7.48 -1.39 -0.44
CA TYR A 214 -7.16 -2.73 -0.93
C TYR A 214 -5.66 -3.06 -0.85
N GLU A 215 -4.79 -2.07 -1.09
CA GLU A 215 -3.33 -2.27 -1.00
C GLU A 215 -2.93 -2.57 0.45
N ILE A 216 -3.48 -1.82 1.41
CA ILE A 216 -3.23 -2.04 2.84
C ILE A 216 -3.75 -3.41 3.26
N PHE A 217 -4.98 -3.78 2.85
CA PHE A 217 -5.58 -5.08 3.13
C PHE A 217 -4.69 -6.25 2.67
N ILE A 218 -4.15 -6.18 1.44
CA ILE A 218 -3.23 -7.18 0.90
C ILE A 218 -1.90 -7.19 1.64
N ARG A 219 -1.36 -6.03 2.00
CA ARG A 219 -0.09 -5.93 2.76
C ARG A 219 -0.19 -6.52 4.15
N ILE A 220 -1.33 -6.37 4.84
CA ILE A 220 -1.60 -7.04 6.12
C ILE A 220 -1.56 -8.56 5.92
N GLY A 221 -2.24 -9.09 4.89
CA GLY A 221 -2.17 -10.52 4.58
C GLY A 221 -0.75 -11.01 4.28
N MET A 222 0.05 -10.22 3.55
CA MET A 222 1.45 -10.54 3.29
C MET A 222 2.30 -10.53 4.57
N ALA A 223 2.03 -9.61 5.51
CA ALA A 223 2.72 -9.54 6.79
C ALA A 223 2.41 -10.77 7.65
N VAL A 224 1.13 -11.16 7.75
CA VAL A 224 0.71 -12.40 8.44
C VAL A 224 1.34 -13.63 7.79
N HIS A 225 1.33 -13.71 6.44
CA HIS A 225 1.96 -14.81 5.71
C HIS A 225 3.47 -14.92 6.02
N SER A 226 4.18 -13.81 6.03
CA SER A 226 5.61 -13.76 6.34
C SER A 226 5.89 -14.13 7.79
N ALA A 227 5.14 -13.58 8.75
CA ALA A 227 5.31 -13.83 10.18
C ALA A 227 5.06 -15.30 10.55
N THR A 228 4.13 -15.97 9.86
CA THR A 228 3.74 -17.37 10.13
C THR A 228 4.36 -18.38 9.18
N SER A 229 5.32 -17.97 8.33
CA SER A 229 5.89 -18.82 7.27
C SER A 229 4.83 -19.51 6.39
N GLY A 230 3.71 -18.84 6.17
CA GLY A 230 2.60 -19.28 5.33
C GLY A 230 1.56 -20.17 6.02
N SER A 231 1.71 -20.50 7.30
CA SER A 231 0.73 -21.34 8.04
C SER A 231 -0.49 -20.56 8.56
N GLY A 232 -0.39 -19.24 8.71
CA GLY A 232 -1.37 -18.38 9.36
C GLY A 232 -2.54 -17.91 8.49
N PHE A 233 -2.91 -18.62 7.41
CA PHE A 233 -4.04 -18.23 6.55
C PHE A 233 -5.32 -17.97 7.32
N TYR A 234 -5.64 -18.82 8.28
CA TYR A 234 -6.86 -18.73 9.08
C TYR A 234 -6.95 -17.44 9.91
N LEU A 235 -5.83 -16.84 10.31
CA LEU A 235 -5.80 -15.57 11.04
C LEU A 235 -6.26 -14.43 10.14
N TRP A 236 -5.67 -14.33 8.94
CA TRP A 236 -6.05 -13.32 7.96
C TRP A 236 -7.46 -13.52 7.42
N ASP A 237 -7.87 -14.77 7.17
CA ASP A 237 -9.21 -15.12 6.68
C ASP A 237 -10.30 -14.77 7.70
N THR A 238 -10.06 -15.08 8.98
CA THR A 238 -10.98 -14.74 10.09
C THR A 238 -11.14 -13.23 10.21
N TRP A 239 -10.03 -12.48 10.25
CA TRP A 239 -10.06 -11.04 10.31
C TRP A 239 -10.76 -10.42 9.10
N ALA A 240 -10.50 -10.92 7.90
CA ALA A 240 -11.09 -10.43 6.67
C ALA A 240 -12.60 -10.71 6.59
N SER A 241 -13.10 -11.76 7.24
CA SER A 241 -14.50 -12.18 7.19
C SER A 241 -15.48 -11.15 7.76
N ASP A 242 -15.00 -10.21 8.58
CA ASP A 242 -15.80 -9.11 9.12
C ASP A 242 -16.07 -8.00 8.11
N SER A 243 -15.35 -7.98 6.98
CA SER A 243 -15.55 -6.99 5.92
C SER A 243 -16.72 -7.36 5.01
N SER A 244 -17.53 -6.35 4.65
CA SER A 244 -18.59 -6.49 3.65
C SER A 244 -18.08 -6.86 2.24
N LYS A 245 -16.78 -6.68 2.00
CA LYS A 245 -16.07 -6.99 0.73
C LYS A 245 -15.41 -8.38 0.75
N TYR A 246 -15.61 -9.17 1.81
CA TYR A 246 -15.00 -10.49 1.94
C TYR A 246 -15.44 -11.45 0.83
N ASN A 247 -14.45 -12.16 0.27
CA ASN A 247 -14.68 -13.23 -0.70
C ASN A 247 -13.62 -14.34 -0.50
N LYS A 248 -14.04 -15.46 0.07
CA LYS A 248 -13.18 -16.60 0.41
C LYS A 248 -12.27 -17.05 -0.74
N ARG A 249 -12.81 -17.15 -1.95
CA ARG A 249 -12.06 -17.61 -3.13
C ARG A 249 -10.94 -16.63 -3.49
N ILE A 250 -11.20 -15.33 -3.36
CA ILE A 250 -10.18 -14.30 -3.60
C ILE A 250 -9.09 -14.39 -2.53
N MET A 251 -9.47 -14.63 -1.27
CA MET A 251 -8.54 -14.82 -0.16
C MET A 251 -7.61 -16.00 -0.42
N ASP A 252 -8.15 -17.17 -0.77
CA ASP A 252 -7.37 -18.37 -1.08
C ASP A 252 -6.38 -18.13 -2.23
N MET A 253 -6.82 -17.50 -3.32
CA MET A 253 -5.97 -17.18 -4.47
C MET A 253 -4.84 -16.20 -4.10
N LYS A 254 -5.15 -15.17 -3.32
CA LYS A 254 -4.15 -14.17 -2.88
C LYS A 254 -3.12 -14.79 -1.96
N TRP A 255 -3.54 -15.57 -0.97
CA TRP A 255 -2.63 -16.26 -0.06
C TRP A 255 -1.61 -17.13 -0.80
N GLN A 256 -2.05 -17.93 -1.78
CA GLN A 256 -1.16 -18.76 -2.60
C GLN A 256 -0.17 -17.94 -3.45
N SER A 257 -0.43 -16.66 -3.68
CA SER A 257 0.46 -15.77 -4.41
C SER A 257 1.53 -15.10 -3.54
N PHE A 258 1.37 -15.12 -2.20
CA PHE A 258 2.30 -14.50 -1.26
C PHE A 258 3.62 -15.28 -1.16
N GLY A 259 4.62 -14.69 -0.50
CA GLY A 259 5.91 -15.34 -0.23
C GLY A 259 6.86 -15.47 -1.43
N LYS A 260 6.52 -14.92 -2.60
CA LYS A 260 7.33 -15.01 -3.83
C LYS A 260 8.30 -13.83 -4.03
N SER A 261 8.23 -12.82 -3.18
CA SER A 261 9.09 -11.63 -3.28
C SER A 261 10.40 -11.83 -2.53
N ALA A 262 11.51 -11.37 -3.11
CA ALA A 262 12.81 -11.33 -2.43
C ALA A 262 12.82 -10.38 -1.21
N ASN A 263 11.94 -9.38 -1.20
CA ASN A 263 11.72 -8.47 -0.08
C ASN A 263 10.29 -8.67 0.45
N PRO A 264 10.06 -9.58 1.40
CA PRO A 264 8.75 -9.83 1.96
C PRO A 264 8.25 -8.63 2.76
N VAL A 265 6.93 -8.49 2.84
CA VAL A 265 6.30 -7.60 3.82
C VAL A 265 6.48 -8.25 5.19
N THR A 266 7.06 -7.53 6.14
CA THR A 266 7.42 -8.07 7.44
C THR A 266 6.35 -7.81 8.51
N LEU A 267 6.49 -8.47 9.68
CA LEU A 267 5.68 -8.25 10.88
C LEU A 267 5.55 -6.76 11.25
N GLY A 268 6.60 -5.96 11.05
CA GLY A 268 6.56 -4.52 11.31
C GLY A 268 5.43 -3.76 10.59
N THR A 269 4.97 -4.26 9.44
CA THR A 269 3.78 -3.70 8.79
C THR A 269 2.51 -3.97 9.59
N LEU A 270 2.36 -5.17 10.15
CA LEU A 270 1.21 -5.53 10.98
C LEU A 270 1.21 -4.70 12.28
N VAL A 271 2.35 -4.63 12.96
CA VAL A 271 2.56 -3.81 14.18
C VAL A 271 2.18 -2.35 13.91
N HIS A 272 2.71 -1.75 12.85
CA HIS A 272 2.41 -0.36 12.50
C HIS A 272 0.92 -0.06 12.35
N HIS A 273 0.17 -0.95 11.68
CA HIS A 273 -1.26 -0.76 11.51
C HIS A 273 -2.06 -1.06 12.78
N ALA A 274 -1.62 -2.01 13.59
CA ALA A 274 -2.22 -2.34 14.88
C ALA A 274 -2.05 -1.19 15.88
N GLU A 275 -0.84 -0.62 16.00
CA GLU A 275 -0.56 0.56 16.84
C GLU A 275 -1.40 1.77 16.42
N ALA A 276 -1.56 2.01 15.13
CA ALA A 276 -2.44 3.05 14.62
C ALA A 276 -3.91 2.85 15.03
N GLY A 277 -4.32 1.60 15.28
CA GLY A 277 -5.62 1.21 15.82
C GLY A 277 -5.70 1.12 17.35
N GLY A 278 -4.60 1.48 18.03
CA GLY A 278 -4.56 1.50 19.50
C GLY A 278 -4.01 0.23 20.16
N TRP A 279 -3.43 -0.68 19.37
CA TRP A 279 -2.70 -1.81 19.93
C TRP A 279 -1.41 -1.32 20.62
N THR A 280 -1.13 -1.90 21.78
CA THR A 280 0.13 -1.69 22.51
C THR A 280 0.69 -3.04 22.90
N GLU A 281 1.98 -3.24 22.71
CA GLU A 281 2.65 -4.44 23.20
C GLU A 281 2.54 -4.49 24.73
N GLU A 282 1.85 -5.50 25.28
CA GLU A 282 1.90 -5.76 26.71
C GLU A 282 3.28 -6.31 27.04
N VAL A 283 4.18 -5.45 27.46
CA VAL A 283 5.43 -5.89 28.09
C VAL A 283 5.07 -6.43 29.46
N GLU A 284 4.96 -7.76 29.62
CA GLU A 284 4.98 -8.34 30.95
C GLU A 284 6.29 -7.93 31.62
N PHE A 285 6.22 -6.94 32.49
CA PHE A 285 7.29 -6.71 33.43
C PHE A 285 7.40 -7.98 34.27
N VAL A 286 8.39 -8.81 33.98
CA VAL A 286 8.80 -9.89 34.89
C VAL A 286 9.34 -9.19 36.13
N SER A 287 8.43 -8.89 37.08
CA SER A 287 8.77 -8.45 38.40
C SER A 287 9.40 -9.65 39.12
N GLY A 288 10.72 -9.83 38.99
CA GLY A 288 11.37 -10.99 39.56
C GLY A 288 12.84 -11.19 39.16
N ILE A 289 13.47 -10.20 38.53
CA ILE A 289 14.94 -10.20 38.45
C ILE A 289 15.44 -9.86 39.85
N GLU A 290 15.69 -10.90 40.69
CA GLU A 290 16.52 -10.75 41.88
C GLU A 290 17.94 -10.43 41.38
N TRP A 291 18.35 -9.17 41.51
CA TRP A 291 19.73 -8.80 41.30
C TRP A 291 20.56 -9.31 42.46
N ASP A 292 21.55 -10.15 42.22
CA ASP A 292 22.55 -10.51 43.21
C ASP A 292 23.34 -9.22 43.56
N VAL A 293 22.83 -8.49 44.56
CA VAL A 293 23.54 -7.33 45.08
C VAL A 293 24.61 -7.87 46.07
N PRO A 294 25.87 -7.56 45.89
CA PRO A 294 26.92 -7.97 46.83
C PRO A 294 26.52 -7.55 48.26
N GLU A 295 26.67 -8.45 49.25
CA GLU A 295 26.30 -8.24 50.65
C GLU A 295 26.95 -7.02 51.32
N ASP A 296 28.02 -6.49 50.72
CA ASP A 296 28.84 -5.38 51.17
C ASP A 296 28.67 -4.08 50.38
N ALA A 297 27.67 -4.01 49.49
CA ALA A 297 27.38 -2.78 48.76
C ALA A 297 26.88 -1.69 49.74
N PRO A 298 27.44 -0.46 49.71
CA PRO A 298 26.93 0.63 50.54
C PRO A 298 25.48 0.94 50.18
N GLN A 299 24.58 0.82 51.16
CA GLN A 299 23.17 1.12 51.02
C GLN A 299 22.90 2.51 51.60
N ASP A 300 22.36 3.40 50.77
CA ASP A 300 21.68 4.60 51.26
C ASP A 300 20.22 4.33 51.62
N GLU A 301 19.48 5.34 52.05
CA GLU A 301 18.06 5.20 52.44
C GLU A 301 17.16 4.84 51.22
N THR A 302 17.68 4.97 49.96
CA THR A 302 16.99 4.62 48.72
C THR A 302 17.33 3.21 48.24
N GLY A 303 18.30 2.52 48.88
CA GLY A 303 18.76 1.18 48.47
C GLY A 303 19.68 1.19 47.22
N LEU A 304 20.09 2.35 46.75
CA LEU A 304 21.00 2.49 45.61
C LEU A 304 22.47 2.65 46.09
N PRO A 305 23.45 2.14 45.36
CA PRO A 305 24.86 2.21 45.76
C PRO A 305 25.43 3.63 45.68
N PHE A 306 24.65 4.62 45.27
CA PHE A 306 25.04 6.05 45.21
C PHE A 306 23.77 6.92 45.29
N SER A 307 23.94 8.18 45.79
CA SER A 307 22.83 9.15 45.80
C SER A 307 22.62 9.75 44.43
N ILE A 308 21.35 9.80 44.02
CA ILE A 308 20.90 10.49 42.80
C ILE A 308 20.16 11.79 43.11
N ASP A 309 20.24 12.24 44.41
CA ASP A 309 19.62 13.50 44.83
C ASP A 309 20.16 14.68 44.04
N GLY A 310 19.22 15.44 43.41
CA GLY A 310 19.56 16.60 42.58
C GLY A 310 19.99 16.29 41.15
N VAL A 311 19.94 15.02 40.72
CA VAL A 311 20.18 14.65 39.32
C VAL A 311 18.87 14.65 38.56
N ASP A 312 18.78 15.46 37.47
CA ASP A 312 17.68 15.38 36.52
C ASP A 312 17.87 14.13 35.63
N LEU A 313 17.16 13.07 35.92
CA LEU A 313 17.27 11.78 35.20
C LEU A 313 16.84 11.89 33.73
N LEU A 314 16.05 12.88 33.35
CA LEU A 314 15.69 13.14 31.95
C LEU A 314 16.76 13.97 31.21
N ARG A 315 17.67 14.60 31.97
CA ARG A 315 18.78 15.41 31.43
C ARG A 315 20.09 15.06 32.15
N PRO A 316 20.58 13.83 32.00
CA PRO A 316 21.80 13.41 32.69
C PRO A 316 23.00 14.25 32.23
N PRO A 317 23.92 14.58 33.14
CA PRO A 317 25.08 15.37 32.77
C PRO A 317 26.12 14.54 31.98
N GLY A 318 27.05 15.26 31.35
CA GLY A 318 28.21 14.67 30.67
C GLY A 318 27.87 13.94 29.40
N PHE A 319 28.69 12.95 29.01
CA PHE A 319 28.57 12.25 27.72
C PHE A 319 27.19 11.60 27.48
N VAL A 320 26.56 11.08 28.51
CA VAL A 320 25.20 10.51 28.39
C VAL A 320 24.22 11.61 27.99
N GLY A 321 24.30 12.79 28.58
CA GLY A 321 23.50 13.95 28.21
C GLY A 321 23.71 14.39 26.76
N ASP A 322 24.94 14.37 26.29
CA ASP A 322 25.27 14.71 24.90
C ASP A 322 24.64 13.69 23.91
N VAL A 323 24.69 12.40 24.23
CA VAL A 323 24.03 11.33 23.44
C VAL A 323 22.53 11.48 23.46
N VAL A 324 21.92 11.76 24.60
CA VAL A 324 20.47 12.01 24.72
C VAL A 324 20.05 13.22 23.89
N ALA A 325 20.81 14.32 23.98
CA ALA A 325 20.53 15.52 23.19
C ALA A 325 20.67 15.25 21.67
N TRP A 326 21.68 14.47 21.28
CA TRP A 326 21.86 14.07 19.88
C TRP A 326 20.69 13.20 19.40
N ILE A 327 20.29 12.16 20.13
CA ILE A 327 19.15 11.31 19.78
C ILE A 327 17.88 12.16 19.57
N ASN A 328 17.56 13.06 20.53
CA ASN A 328 16.41 13.94 20.43
C ASN A 328 16.46 14.87 19.22
N SER A 329 17.66 15.34 18.85
CA SER A 329 17.83 16.21 17.68
C SER A 329 17.56 15.50 16.34
N GLN A 330 17.69 14.17 16.29
CA GLN A 330 17.43 13.35 15.10
C GLN A 330 15.97 12.86 15.03
N CYS A 331 15.20 13.00 16.10
CA CYS A 331 13.83 12.53 16.16
C CYS A 331 12.85 13.60 15.64
N ARG A 332 11.92 13.19 14.76
CA ARG A 332 10.83 14.06 14.29
C ARG A 332 9.90 14.51 15.43
N TYR A 333 9.78 13.67 16.46
CA TYR A 333 9.02 13.94 17.68
C TYR A 333 9.92 13.62 18.87
N PRO A 334 10.67 14.60 19.41
CA PRO A 334 11.59 14.39 20.52
C PRO A 334 10.87 13.88 21.77
N ARG A 335 11.40 12.82 22.39
CA ARG A 335 10.91 12.21 23.61
C ARG A 335 12.11 12.01 24.54
N GLU A 336 12.22 12.87 25.59
CA GLU A 336 13.36 12.86 26.52
C GLU A 336 13.52 11.50 27.20
N ASP A 337 12.42 10.89 27.64
CA ASP A 337 12.39 9.56 28.28
C ASP A 337 12.95 8.44 27.38
N LEU A 338 12.54 8.40 26.10
CA LEU A 338 13.04 7.40 25.14
C LEU A 338 14.50 7.66 24.75
N ALA A 339 14.89 8.93 24.64
CA ALA A 339 16.27 9.28 24.33
C ALA A 339 17.22 8.90 25.48
N VAL A 340 16.80 9.07 26.75
CA VAL A 340 17.54 8.62 27.93
C VAL A 340 17.69 7.10 27.92
N ALA A 341 16.59 6.36 27.70
CA ALA A 341 16.62 4.90 27.62
C ALA A 341 17.59 4.41 26.52
N GLY A 342 17.53 5.01 25.33
CA GLY A 342 18.42 4.69 24.22
C GLY A 342 19.88 5.01 24.49
N GLY A 343 20.14 6.15 25.16
CA GLY A 343 21.49 6.54 25.60
C GLY A 343 22.08 5.57 26.62
N LEU A 344 21.29 5.20 27.62
CA LEU A 344 21.70 4.23 28.65
C LEU A 344 21.93 2.83 28.08
N PHE A 345 21.07 2.37 27.18
CA PHE A 345 21.23 1.09 26.48
C PHE A 345 22.53 1.06 25.67
N SER A 346 22.80 2.12 24.91
CA SER A 346 24.03 2.22 24.11
C SER A 346 25.28 2.21 24.99
N MET A 347 25.24 2.90 26.13
CA MET A 347 26.34 2.91 27.09
C MET A 347 26.52 1.54 27.77
N GLY A 348 25.43 0.88 28.14
CA GLY A 348 25.47 -0.46 28.71
C GLY A 348 26.15 -1.48 27.79
N ASN A 349 25.83 -1.44 26.49
CA ASN A 349 26.48 -2.29 25.48
C ASN A 349 28.00 -2.00 25.36
N VAL A 350 28.40 -0.73 25.37
CA VAL A 350 29.81 -0.35 25.27
C VAL A 350 30.58 -0.76 26.54
N CYS A 351 29.97 -0.59 27.71
CA CYS A 351 30.60 -0.96 28.98
C CYS A 351 30.61 -2.48 29.19
N GLY A 352 29.53 -3.18 28.81
CA GLY A 352 29.40 -4.65 28.96
C GLY A 352 30.44 -5.44 28.16
N LEU A 353 30.82 -4.94 26.98
CA LEU A 353 31.87 -5.56 26.16
C LEU A 353 33.29 -5.46 26.77
N ARG A 354 33.50 -4.65 27.82
CA ARG A 354 34.78 -4.53 28.51
C ARG A 354 34.91 -5.42 29.75
N TYR A 355 33.84 -6.02 30.24
CA TYR A 355 33.83 -6.85 31.45
C TYR A 355 33.88 -8.37 31.16
N THR A 356 33.99 -8.79 29.93
CA THR A 356 34.06 -10.22 29.54
C THR A 356 35.48 -10.68 29.19
N ASP A 357 36.49 -9.84 29.28
CA ASP A 357 37.87 -10.16 28.87
C ASP A 357 38.89 -10.17 30.05
N ASP A 358 38.45 -10.46 31.29
CA ASP A 358 39.38 -10.73 32.43
C ASP A 358 39.06 -12.11 33.05
#